data_61f765504a556daedcb8bb28f22e4b48
#
_entry.id   61f765504a556daedcb8bb28f22e4b48
#
_cell.length_a   1.000
_cell.length_b   1.000
_cell.length_c   1.000
_cell.angle_alpha   90.00
_cell.angle_beta   90.00
_cell.angle_gamma   90.00
#
_symmetry.space_group_name_H-M   'P 1'
#
loop_
_entity.id
_entity.type
_entity.pdbx_description
1 polymer ?
#
loop_
_entity_poly.entity_id
_entity_poly.type
_entity_poly.pdbx_seq_one_letter_code
_entity_poly.pdbx_strand_id
1 'polypeptide(L)'
;MTSLAPLDQLITRFQQQTPIRASSLIMTLYGDAIEPHGGTVWLGSLIQMLEPIGINERLIRTSIFRLTKDGWLSAEKVGRRSYYSLTGTGRRRFEKAFKRVYSSGIPAWDGSWHLVVLSQLPQEKRKQVREELEWQGFGAIAPTVLANPRCDRVDLTTTLQELDALEDSIVFETSAQNVLASKALRMQVRESWRLDELGEHYREFIQLFRPLWQALREQESLDPEDCLLARTLLIHEYRRLLLRDPQLPDELLPSDWEGRSARQLCRNIYRLIYAKAEEWLNANLETADGPLPDASEGFYRRFGGLR
;
A
#
# COMPACT_ATOMS: atom_id res chain seq x y z
N MET A 1 26.62 0.07 -19.42
CA MET A 1 25.98 -0.42 -18.19
C MET A 1 25.06 -1.56 -18.60
N THR A 2 25.19 -2.72 -17.99
CA THR A 2 24.37 -3.89 -18.36
C THR A 2 23.04 -3.72 -17.65
N SER A 3 21.98 -3.42 -18.40
CA SER A 3 20.62 -3.30 -17.88
C SER A 3 20.21 -4.60 -17.19
N LEU A 4 19.49 -4.49 -16.07
CA LEU A 4 18.93 -5.65 -15.35
C LEU A 4 17.69 -6.14 -16.11
N ALA A 5 17.84 -7.18 -16.94
CA ALA A 5 16.75 -7.73 -17.77
C ALA A 5 15.42 -7.94 -17.01
N PRO A 6 15.38 -8.41 -15.73
CA PRO A 6 14.14 -8.49 -14.97
C PRO A 6 13.54 -7.11 -14.62
N LEU A 7 14.34 -6.08 -14.43
CA LEU A 7 13.85 -4.71 -14.19
C LEU A 7 13.22 -4.15 -15.49
N ASP A 8 13.85 -4.34 -16.65
CA ASP A 8 13.29 -3.92 -17.94
C ASP A 8 11.94 -4.60 -18.22
N GLN A 9 11.80 -5.87 -17.85
CA GLN A 9 10.52 -6.60 -17.95
C GLN A 9 9.45 -5.97 -17.05
N LEU A 10 9.79 -5.57 -15.82
CA LEU A 10 8.87 -4.89 -14.91
C LEU A 10 8.44 -3.53 -15.47
N ILE A 11 9.37 -2.74 -15.99
CA ILE A 11 9.10 -1.44 -16.63
C ILE A 11 8.17 -1.65 -17.84
N THR A 12 8.50 -2.60 -18.72
CA THR A 12 7.69 -2.92 -19.91
C THR A 12 6.27 -3.32 -19.51
N ARG A 13 6.13 -4.20 -18.50
CA ARG A 13 4.81 -4.61 -17.98
C ARG A 13 4.02 -3.42 -17.42
N PHE A 14 4.67 -2.51 -16.73
CA PHE A 14 4.02 -1.31 -16.21
C PHE A 14 3.52 -0.41 -17.35
N GLN A 15 4.31 -0.20 -18.39
CA GLN A 15 3.97 0.59 -19.57
C GLN A 15 2.79 0.01 -20.38
N GLN A 16 2.64 -1.32 -20.38
CA GLN A 16 1.54 -2.02 -21.07
C GLN A 16 0.20 -1.92 -20.34
N GLN A 17 0.18 -1.39 -19.12
CA GLN A 17 -1.10 -1.19 -18.40
C GLN A 17 -1.99 -0.17 -19.12
N THR A 18 -3.25 -0.52 -19.32
CA THR A 18 -4.23 0.37 -19.97
C THR A 18 -5.45 0.56 -19.05
N PRO A 19 -5.69 1.78 -18.53
CA PRO A 19 -4.81 2.96 -18.57
C PRO A 19 -3.59 2.86 -17.62
N ILE A 20 -2.51 3.54 -17.96
CA ILE A 20 -1.35 3.67 -17.06
C ILE A 20 -1.78 4.42 -15.79
N ARG A 21 -1.52 3.83 -14.63
CA ARG A 21 -1.93 4.38 -13.32
C ARG A 21 -0.91 5.38 -12.74
N ALA A 22 -0.57 6.41 -13.52
CA ALA A 22 0.44 7.39 -13.18
C ALA A 22 0.19 8.09 -11.82
N SER A 23 -1.05 8.51 -11.53
CA SER A 23 -1.38 9.11 -10.23
C SER A 23 -1.08 8.17 -9.05
N SER A 24 -1.36 6.86 -9.20
CA SER A 24 -1.07 5.87 -8.17
C SER A 24 0.44 5.66 -7.97
N LEU A 25 1.23 5.69 -9.04
CA LEU A 25 2.69 5.58 -8.95
C LEU A 25 3.31 6.84 -8.33
N ILE A 26 2.83 8.03 -8.70
CA ILE A 26 3.23 9.30 -8.08
C ILE A 26 2.98 9.25 -6.56
N MET A 27 1.81 8.80 -6.13
CA MET A 27 1.52 8.63 -4.70
C MET A 27 2.42 7.59 -4.04
N THR A 28 2.86 6.56 -4.75
CA THR A 28 3.87 5.62 -4.22
C THR A 28 5.20 6.32 -4.00
N LEU A 29 5.68 7.10 -4.97
CA LEU A 29 6.92 7.90 -4.83
C LEU A 29 6.85 8.88 -3.66
N TYR A 30 5.71 9.57 -3.50
CA TYR A 30 5.54 10.45 -2.35
C TYR A 30 5.79 9.72 -1.03
N GLY A 31 5.19 8.58 -0.83
CA GLY A 31 5.31 7.88 0.43
C GLY A 31 6.60 7.11 0.63
N ASP A 32 7.14 6.63 -0.46
CA ASP A 32 8.35 5.82 -0.37
C ASP A 32 9.61 6.69 -0.33
N ALA A 33 9.69 7.70 -1.20
CA ALA A 33 10.91 8.45 -1.45
C ALA A 33 10.84 9.91 -0.98
N ILE A 34 9.68 10.59 -1.06
CA ILE A 34 9.62 12.04 -0.86
C ILE A 34 9.27 12.39 0.59
N GLU A 35 8.24 11.76 1.16
CA GLU A 35 7.76 12.04 2.52
C GLU A 35 8.83 11.79 3.59
N PRO A 36 9.69 10.76 3.50
CA PRO A 36 10.80 10.59 4.43
C PRO A 36 11.78 11.77 4.47
N HIS A 37 11.86 12.53 3.40
CA HIS A 37 12.79 13.64 3.19
C HIS A 37 12.12 15.02 3.28
N GLY A 38 11.09 15.16 4.12
CA GLY A 38 10.40 16.44 4.34
C GLY A 38 9.17 16.66 3.44
N GLY A 39 8.88 15.76 2.51
CA GLY A 39 7.61 15.68 1.80
C GLY A 39 7.41 16.68 0.65
N THR A 40 8.40 17.50 0.32
CA THR A 40 8.32 18.50 -0.75
C THR A 40 9.28 18.18 -1.89
N VAL A 41 8.81 18.26 -3.14
CA VAL A 41 9.62 17.98 -4.31
C VAL A 41 9.32 18.93 -5.48
N TRP A 42 10.34 19.26 -6.25
CA TRP A 42 10.20 20.00 -7.49
C TRP A 42 9.57 19.13 -8.59
N LEU A 43 8.68 19.71 -9.42
CA LEU A 43 8.04 18.99 -10.52
C LEU A 43 9.06 18.39 -11.51
N GLY A 44 10.17 19.09 -11.77
CA GLY A 44 11.24 18.56 -12.63
C GLY A 44 11.87 17.28 -12.08
N SER A 45 12.07 17.20 -10.77
CA SER A 45 12.58 15.99 -10.11
C SER A 45 11.58 14.81 -10.21
N LEU A 46 10.26 15.08 -10.10
CA LEU A 46 9.25 14.05 -10.36
C LEU A 46 9.28 13.53 -11.79
N ILE A 47 9.49 14.42 -12.76
CA ILE A 47 9.62 14.02 -14.17
C ILE A 47 10.86 13.14 -14.35
N GLN A 48 12.00 13.55 -13.81
CA GLN A 48 13.25 12.79 -13.88
C GLN A 48 13.11 11.37 -13.28
N MET A 49 12.42 11.22 -12.14
CA MET A 49 12.18 9.90 -11.52
C MET A 49 11.25 8.99 -12.31
N LEU A 50 10.31 9.56 -13.08
CA LEU A 50 9.23 8.81 -13.73
C LEU A 50 9.46 8.56 -15.21
N GLU A 51 10.29 9.38 -15.87
CA GLU A 51 10.61 9.23 -17.28
C GLU A 51 11.24 7.87 -17.63
N PRO A 52 12.19 7.33 -16.84
CA PRO A 52 12.75 6.00 -17.10
C PRO A 52 11.73 4.87 -16.99
N ILE A 53 10.64 5.06 -16.22
CA ILE A 53 9.52 4.09 -16.14
C ILE A 53 8.59 4.20 -17.37
N GLY A 54 8.83 5.21 -18.26
CA GLY A 54 8.03 5.43 -19.47
C GLY A 54 6.79 6.29 -19.27
N ILE A 55 6.73 7.07 -18.18
CA ILE A 55 5.66 8.04 -17.99
C ILE A 55 6.10 9.39 -18.55
N ASN A 56 5.47 9.83 -19.64
CA ASN A 56 5.80 11.08 -20.26
C ASN A 56 5.39 12.31 -19.43
N GLU A 57 6.09 13.43 -19.62
CA GLU A 57 5.87 14.67 -18.88
C GLU A 57 4.42 15.14 -18.90
N ARG A 58 3.70 15.02 -20.02
CA ARG A 58 2.30 15.42 -20.14
C ARG A 58 1.42 14.64 -19.18
N LEU A 59 1.62 13.32 -19.07
CA LEU A 59 0.85 12.46 -18.18
C LEU A 59 1.18 12.76 -16.72
N ILE A 60 2.45 13.05 -16.40
CA ILE A 60 2.86 13.45 -15.05
C ILE A 60 2.16 14.76 -14.66
N ARG A 61 2.25 15.80 -15.50
CA ARG A 61 1.57 17.09 -15.25
C ARG A 61 0.07 16.94 -15.05
N THR A 62 -0.59 16.14 -15.90
CA THR A 62 -2.03 15.88 -15.79
C THR A 62 -2.38 15.15 -14.50
N SER A 63 -1.55 14.19 -14.09
CA SER A 63 -1.74 13.43 -12.85
C SER A 63 -1.53 14.30 -11.61
N ILE A 64 -0.50 15.13 -11.59
CA ILE A 64 -0.25 16.10 -10.52
C ILE A 64 -1.39 17.11 -10.41
N PHE A 65 -1.86 17.67 -11.54
CA PHE A 65 -3.02 18.56 -11.55
C PHE A 65 -4.26 17.91 -10.92
N ARG A 66 -4.54 16.64 -11.28
CA ARG A 66 -5.66 15.89 -10.70
C ARG A 66 -5.48 15.67 -9.20
N LEU A 67 -4.30 15.22 -8.77
CA LEU A 67 -4.00 15.02 -7.35
C LEU A 67 -4.11 16.32 -6.53
N THR A 68 -3.75 17.46 -7.11
CA THR A 68 -3.92 18.77 -6.48
C THR A 68 -5.40 19.16 -6.40
N LYS A 69 -6.16 18.96 -7.48
CA LYS A 69 -7.61 19.22 -7.50
C LYS A 69 -8.37 18.35 -6.48
N ASP A 70 -7.96 17.10 -6.32
CA ASP A 70 -8.55 16.14 -5.39
C ASP A 70 -8.08 16.33 -3.94
N GLY A 71 -7.27 17.38 -3.68
CA GLY A 71 -6.81 17.75 -2.34
C GLY A 71 -5.75 16.82 -1.73
N TRP A 72 -5.08 15.99 -2.56
CA TRP A 72 -3.96 15.17 -2.10
C TRP A 72 -2.66 15.96 -2.03
N LEU A 73 -2.41 16.81 -3.02
CA LEU A 73 -1.21 17.63 -3.12
C LEU A 73 -1.55 19.11 -3.03
N SER A 74 -0.63 19.89 -2.49
CA SER A 74 -0.58 21.34 -2.58
C SER A 74 0.59 21.75 -3.46
N ALA A 75 0.45 22.88 -4.16
CA ALA A 75 1.48 23.45 -5.00
C ALA A 75 1.97 24.78 -4.41
N GLU A 76 3.28 24.94 -4.36
CA GLU A 76 3.94 26.19 -4.01
C GLU A 76 4.84 26.63 -5.16
N LYS A 77 4.80 27.92 -5.53
CA LYS A 77 5.63 28.47 -6.59
C LYS A 77 6.77 29.29 -5.98
N VAL A 78 8.01 28.83 -6.23
CA VAL A 78 9.22 29.56 -5.82
C VAL A 78 9.98 29.96 -7.08
N GLY A 79 9.96 31.23 -7.41
CA GLY A 79 10.52 31.76 -8.67
C GLY A 79 9.83 31.18 -9.91
N ARG A 80 10.59 30.46 -10.74
CA ARG A 80 10.09 29.79 -11.95
C ARG A 80 9.73 28.31 -11.75
N ARG A 81 10.00 27.77 -10.55
CA ARG A 81 9.78 26.35 -10.22
C ARG A 81 8.51 26.17 -9.41
N SER A 82 7.82 25.06 -9.62
CA SER A 82 6.67 24.63 -8.84
C SER A 82 7.06 23.42 -8.00
N TYR A 83 6.83 23.52 -6.69
CA TYR A 83 7.06 22.48 -5.70
C TYR A 83 5.73 21.91 -5.24
N TYR A 84 5.71 20.63 -4.96
CA TYR A 84 4.49 19.93 -4.57
C TYR A 84 4.73 19.15 -3.29
N SER A 85 3.77 19.21 -2.38
CA SER A 85 3.79 18.48 -1.10
C SER A 85 2.44 17.87 -0.81
N LEU A 86 2.40 16.85 0.06
CA LEU A 86 1.13 16.32 0.55
C LEU A 86 0.40 17.37 1.39
N THR A 87 -0.91 17.53 1.16
CA THR A 87 -1.76 18.31 2.06
C THR A 87 -1.86 17.63 3.42
N GLY A 88 -2.26 18.35 4.48
CA GLY A 88 -2.48 17.75 5.79
C GLY A 88 -3.49 16.59 5.76
N THR A 89 -4.55 16.70 4.94
CA THR A 89 -5.52 15.62 4.73
C THR A 89 -4.92 14.48 3.91
N GLY A 90 -4.18 14.80 2.86
CA GLY A 90 -3.45 13.83 2.04
C GLY A 90 -2.47 13.01 2.88
N ARG A 91 -1.71 13.68 3.77
CA ARG A 91 -0.74 13.02 4.67
C ARG A 91 -1.42 12.05 5.63
N ARG A 92 -2.51 12.43 6.30
CA ARG A 92 -3.25 11.54 7.20
C ARG A 92 -3.79 10.29 6.49
N ARG A 93 -4.41 10.45 5.30
CA ARG A 93 -4.90 9.33 4.50
C ARG A 93 -3.75 8.41 4.07
N PHE A 94 -2.62 9.01 3.74
CA PHE A 94 -1.42 8.35 3.30
C PHE A 94 -0.78 7.51 4.41
N GLU A 95 -0.57 8.08 5.60
CA GLU A 95 0.05 7.41 6.75
C GLU A 95 -0.66 6.11 7.13
N LYS A 96 -2.00 6.09 7.11
CA LYS A 96 -2.79 4.90 7.41
C LYS A 96 -2.48 3.76 6.43
N ALA A 97 -2.38 4.06 5.13
CA ALA A 97 -2.06 3.08 4.09
C ALA A 97 -0.59 2.62 4.15
N PHE A 98 0.35 3.55 4.37
CA PHE A 98 1.77 3.25 4.35
C PHE A 98 2.28 2.52 5.60
N LYS A 99 1.66 2.69 6.75
CA LYS A 99 1.96 1.86 7.94
C LYS A 99 1.83 0.37 7.63
N ARG A 100 0.86 -0.02 6.79
CA ARG A 100 0.68 -1.42 6.38
C ARG A 100 1.81 -1.92 5.49
N VAL A 101 2.30 -1.08 4.57
CA VAL A 101 3.35 -1.44 3.60
C VAL A 101 4.66 -1.77 4.29
N TYR A 102 5.06 -0.95 5.25
CA TYR A 102 6.38 -1.04 5.91
C TYR A 102 6.36 -1.69 7.28
N SER A 103 5.23 -2.27 7.69
CA SER A 103 5.13 -2.97 8.99
C SER A 103 6.12 -4.12 9.08
N SER A 104 6.68 -4.33 10.26
CA SER A 104 7.56 -5.48 10.56
C SER A 104 6.80 -6.82 10.61
N GLY A 105 5.48 -6.76 10.76
CA GLY A 105 4.61 -7.92 10.86
C GLY A 105 3.17 -7.53 11.14
N ILE A 106 2.29 -8.52 11.16
CA ILE A 106 0.92 -8.37 11.63
C ILE A 106 0.98 -8.49 13.17
N PRO A 107 0.41 -7.54 13.94
CA PRO A 107 0.37 -7.67 15.40
C PRO A 107 -0.30 -8.98 15.84
N ALA A 108 0.05 -9.49 17.02
CA ALA A 108 -0.64 -10.66 17.58
C ALA A 108 -2.15 -10.40 17.67
N TRP A 109 -2.94 -11.43 17.41
CA TRP A 109 -4.39 -11.36 17.53
C TRP A 109 -4.81 -11.64 18.97
N ASP A 110 -5.69 -10.83 19.51
CA ASP A 110 -6.24 -10.99 20.86
C ASP A 110 -7.46 -11.95 20.93
N GLY A 111 -7.85 -12.50 19.78
CA GLY A 111 -9.01 -13.36 19.65
C GLY A 111 -10.35 -12.62 19.54
N SER A 112 -10.35 -11.28 19.46
CA SER A 112 -11.59 -10.50 19.36
C SER A 112 -12.19 -10.59 17.95
N TRP A 113 -13.53 -10.46 17.89
CA TRP A 113 -14.31 -10.32 16.68
C TRP A 113 -15.34 -9.23 16.84
N HIS A 114 -15.52 -8.43 15.81
CA HIS A 114 -16.65 -7.53 15.68
C HIS A 114 -17.62 -8.08 14.65
N LEU A 115 -18.88 -8.26 15.06
CA LEU A 115 -19.96 -8.71 14.18
C LEU A 115 -20.93 -7.56 14.01
N VAL A 116 -21.27 -7.24 12.77
CA VAL A 116 -22.25 -6.20 12.43
C VAL A 116 -23.44 -6.85 11.76
N VAL A 117 -24.62 -6.72 12.37
CA VAL A 117 -25.88 -7.26 11.86
C VAL A 117 -26.68 -6.13 11.24
N LEU A 118 -27.00 -6.25 9.95
CA LEU A 118 -27.66 -5.25 9.12
C LEU A 118 -29.10 -5.63 8.73
N SER A 119 -29.73 -6.53 9.50
CA SER A 119 -31.04 -7.10 9.15
C SER A 119 -32.16 -6.07 9.11
N GLN A 120 -32.06 -5.00 9.91
CA GLN A 120 -33.08 -3.94 10.00
C GLN A 120 -32.95 -2.88 8.89
N LEU A 121 -31.81 -2.81 8.22
CA LEU A 121 -31.57 -1.84 7.16
C LEU A 121 -32.34 -2.20 5.87
N PRO A 122 -32.94 -1.22 5.16
CA PRO A 122 -33.45 -1.41 3.82
C PRO A 122 -32.36 -1.93 2.85
N GLN A 123 -32.77 -2.64 1.81
CA GLN A 123 -31.83 -3.33 0.90
C GLN A 123 -30.76 -2.43 0.32
N GLU A 124 -31.14 -1.25 -0.19
CA GLU A 124 -30.17 -0.29 -0.79
C GLU A 124 -29.17 0.24 0.26
N LYS A 125 -29.66 0.59 1.45
CA LYS A 125 -28.83 1.07 2.53
C LYS A 125 -27.87 -0.02 3.01
N ARG A 126 -28.37 -1.26 3.16
CA ARG A 126 -27.58 -2.43 3.50
C ARG A 126 -26.44 -2.66 2.53
N LYS A 127 -26.69 -2.50 1.22
CA LYS A 127 -25.68 -2.64 0.19
C LYS A 127 -24.58 -1.59 0.36
N GLN A 128 -24.96 -0.33 0.54
CA GLN A 128 -24.00 0.77 0.77
C GLN A 128 -23.14 0.56 2.01
N VAL A 129 -23.76 0.20 3.15
CA VAL A 129 -23.04 -0.07 4.40
C VAL A 129 -22.12 -1.27 4.25
N ARG A 130 -22.58 -2.34 3.57
CA ARG A 130 -21.73 -3.51 3.29
C ARG A 130 -20.49 -3.13 2.49
N GLU A 131 -20.64 -2.41 1.38
CA GLU A 131 -19.52 -2.02 0.52
C GLU A 131 -18.47 -1.21 1.30
N GLU A 132 -18.91 -0.30 2.16
CA GLU A 132 -18.00 0.52 3.00
C GLU A 132 -17.31 -0.31 4.09
N LEU A 133 -18.03 -1.23 4.75
CA LEU A 133 -17.43 -2.11 5.76
C LEU A 133 -16.48 -3.15 5.14
N GLU A 134 -16.80 -3.68 3.96
CA GLU A 134 -15.90 -4.57 3.20
C GLU A 134 -14.58 -3.84 2.88
N TRP A 135 -14.65 -2.54 2.55
CA TRP A 135 -13.48 -1.68 2.38
C TRP A 135 -12.61 -1.57 3.65
N GLN A 136 -13.24 -1.64 4.82
CA GLN A 136 -12.55 -1.64 6.11
C GLN A 136 -12.07 -3.03 6.55
N GLY A 137 -12.22 -4.03 5.71
CA GLY A 137 -11.74 -5.40 5.94
C GLY A 137 -12.77 -6.33 6.60
N PHE A 138 -14.05 -5.94 6.65
CA PHE A 138 -15.11 -6.86 7.07
C PHE A 138 -15.38 -7.90 5.97
N GLY A 139 -15.60 -9.15 6.40
CA GLY A 139 -16.07 -10.23 5.54
C GLY A 139 -17.55 -10.54 5.79
N ALA A 140 -18.31 -10.78 4.72
CA ALA A 140 -19.69 -11.18 4.84
C ALA A 140 -19.78 -12.67 5.19
N ILE A 141 -20.18 -12.98 6.43
CA ILE A 141 -20.35 -14.36 6.92
C ILE A 141 -21.78 -14.87 6.72
N ALA A 142 -22.73 -13.96 6.50
CA ALA A 142 -24.10 -14.25 6.09
C ALA A 142 -24.67 -13.05 5.30
N PRO A 143 -25.84 -13.17 4.64
CA PRO A 143 -26.41 -12.08 3.83
C PRO A 143 -26.60 -10.76 4.57
N THR A 144 -26.79 -10.78 5.89
CA THR A 144 -27.01 -9.60 6.73
C THR A 144 -26.00 -9.47 7.87
N VAL A 145 -24.93 -10.27 7.87
CA VAL A 145 -23.95 -10.29 8.95
C VAL A 145 -22.54 -10.17 8.39
N LEU A 146 -21.82 -9.15 8.82
CA LEU A 146 -20.41 -8.97 8.53
C LEU A 146 -19.58 -9.20 9.79
N ALA A 147 -18.35 -9.65 9.60
CA ALA A 147 -17.40 -9.91 10.68
C ALA A 147 -16.04 -9.29 10.39
N ASN A 148 -15.34 -8.82 11.42
CA ASN A 148 -13.96 -8.39 11.32
C ASN A 148 -13.19 -8.76 12.60
N PRO A 149 -12.05 -9.48 12.50
CA PRO A 149 -11.25 -9.87 13.66
C PRO A 149 -10.28 -8.76 14.14
N ARG A 150 -10.22 -7.62 13.45
CA ARG A 150 -9.28 -6.52 13.72
C ARG A 150 -9.89 -5.14 13.53
N CYS A 151 -11.16 -5.00 13.82
CA CYS A 151 -11.86 -3.74 13.65
C CYS A 151 -11.39 -2.70 14.69
N ASP A 152 -11.15 -1.49 14.23
CA ASP A 152 -11.11 -0.33 15.10
C ASP A 152 -12.54 0.13 15.38
N ARG A 153 -12.93 0.07 16.65
CA ARG A 153 -14.29 0.40 17.08
C ARG A 153 -14.67 1.85 16.79
N VAL A 154 -13.71 2.77 16.89
CA VAL A 154 -13.96 4.19 16.60
C VAL A 154 -14.21 4.38 15.10
N ASP A 155 -13.37 3.79 14.26
CA ASP A 155 -13.56 3.82 12.80
C ASP A 155 -14.91 3.22 12.41
N LEU A 156 -15.30 2.08 12.96
CA LEU A 156 -16.58 1.42 12.71
C LEU A 156 -17.78 2.31 13.10
N THR A 157 -17.73 2.87 14.32
CA THR A 157 -18.82 3.72 14.81
C THR A 157 -18.96 4.97 13.95
N THR A 158 -17.84 5.61 13.60
CA THR A 158 -17.83 6.79 12.71
C THR A 158 -18.45 6.47 11.36
N THR A 159 -18.06 5.35 10.75
CA THR A 159 -18.61 4.93 9.46
C THR A 159 -20.11 4.67 9.50
N LEU A 160 -20.60 3.96 10.53
CA LEU A 160 -22.03 3.72 10.66
C LEU A 160 -22.81 5.02 10.92
N GLN A 161 -22.22 6.00 11.63
CA GLN A 161 -22.81 7.32 11.83
C GLN A 161 -22.84 8.12 10.52
N GLU A 162 -21.73 8.19 9.78
CA GLU A 162 -21.65 8.91 8.49
C GLU A 162 -22.63 8.35 7.46
N LEU A 163 -22.92 7.06 7.56
CA LEU A 163 -23.89 6.38 6.71
C LEU A 163 -25.30 6.38 7.29
N ASP A 164 -25.58 7.06 8.40
CA ASP A 164 -26.90 7.05 9.03
C ASP A 164 -27.46 5.63 9.27
N ALA A 165 -26.60 4.73 9.70
CA ALA A 165 -26.90 3.31 9.85
C ALA A 165 -26.68 2.77 11.27
N LEU A 166 -26.17 3.61 12.19
CA LEU A 166 -25.79 3.16 13.53
C LEU A 166 -26.98 2.64 14.34
N GLU A 167 -28.10 3.38 14.34
CA GLU A 167 -29.29 3.02 15.12
C GLU A 167 -29.99 1.75 14.61
N ASP A 168 -29.87 1.46 13.30
CA ASP A 168 -30.49 0.29 12.65
C ASP A 168 -29.52 -0.89 12.49
N SER A 169 -28.31 -0.79 13.06
CA SER A 169 -27.29 -1.83 13.05
C SER A 169 -27.05 -2.37 14.46
N ILE A 170 -26.82 -3.67 14.58
CA ILE A 170 -26.43 -4.28 15.85
C ILE A 170 -24.95 -4.65 15.75
N VAL A 171 -24.15 -4.12 16.68
CA VAL A 171 -22.72 -4.43 16.75
C VAL A 171 -22.45 -5.31 17.97
N PHE A 172 -21.90 -6.50 17.73
CA PHE A 172 -21.41 -7.38 18.78
C PHE A 172 -19.89 -7.36 18.79
N GLU A 173 -19.33 -7.27 19.99
CA GLU A 173 -17.93 -7.55 20.24
C GLU A 173 -17.86 -8.87 21.01
N THR A 174 -17.09 -9.82 20.48
CA THR A 174 -16.98 -11.15 21.10
C THR A 174 -15.52 -11.58 21.11
N SER A 175 -15.13 -12.35 22.12
CA SER A 175 -13.79 -12.93 22.21
C SER A 175 -13.82 -14.40 21.79
N ALA A 176 -12.91 -14.74 20.88
CA ALA A 176 -12.74 -16.09 20.39
C ALA A 176 -11.85 -16.97 21.30
N GLN A 177 -11.64 -16.61 22.57
CA GLN A 177 -10.81 -17.41 23.48
C GLN A 177 -11.22 -18.88 23.53
N ASN A 178 -12.45 -19.20 23.14
CA ASN A 178 -13.01 -20.56 23.06
C ASN A 178 -13.43 -20.97 21.64
N VAL A 179 -13.22 -20.14 20.62
CA VAL A 179 -13.47 -20.56 19.23
C VAL A 179 -12.25 -21.34 18.77
N LEU A 180 -12.28 -22.62 19.04
CA LEU A 180 -11.38 -23.54 18.37
C LEU A 180 -11.46 -23.26 16.87
N ALA A 181 -10.30 -23.08 16.22
CA ALA A 181 -10.18 -22.95 14.78
C ALA A 181 -10.71 -24.21 14.11
N SER A 182 -12.03 -24.33 14.11
CA SER A 182 -12.73 -25.47 13.53
C SER A 182 -12.53 -25.45 12.01
N LYS A 183 -12.67 -26.59 11.38
CA LYS A 183 -12.70 -26.67 9.92
C LYS A 183 -13.74 -25.72 9.33
N ALA A 184 -14.90 -25.60 9.96
CA ALA A 184 -15.98 -24.70 9.54
C ALA A 184 -15.56 -23.23 9.59
N LEU A 185 -14.88 -22.77 10.66
CA LEU A 185 -14.38 -21.40 10.76
C LEU A 185 -13.38 -21.10 9.65
N ARG A 186 -12.40 -21.99 9.40
CA ARG A 186 -11.42 -21.80 8.32
C ARG A 186 -12.06 -21.73 6.93
N MET A 187 -13.07 -22.58 6.68
CA MET A 187 -13.83 -22.54 5.42
C MET A 187 -14.58 -21.19 5.28
N GLN A 188 -15.28 -20.77 6.35
CA GLN A 188 -16.01 -19.50 6.35
C GLN A 188 -15.07 -18.31 6.11
N VAL A 189 -13.92 -18.28 6.78
CA VAL A 189 -12.90 -17.22 6.57
C VAL A 189 -12.41 -17.23 5.12
N ARG A 190 -12.07 -18.39 4.56
CA ARG A 190 -11.60 -18.53 3.19
C ARG A 190 -12.61 -17.98 2.18
N GLU A 191 -13.89 -18.25 2.37
CA GLU A 191 -14.97 -17.80 1.49
C GLU A 191 -15.28 -16.31 1.66
N SER A 192 -15.48 -15.86 2.92
CA SER A 192 -15.88 -14.48 3.22
C SER A 192 -14.86 -13.44 2.80
N TRP A 193 -13.58 -13.76 2.85
CA TRP A 193 -12.49 -12.87 2.43
C TRP A 193 -11.82 -13.26 1.12
N ARG A 194 -12.40 -14.23 0.38
CA ARG A 194 -11.89 -14.68 -0.92
C ARG A 194 -10.38 -14.97 -0.89
N LEU A 195 -9.94 -15.73 0.12
CA LEU A 195 -8.51 -15.94 0.34
C LEU A 195 -7.81 -16.61 -0.86
N ASP A 196 -8.51 -17.39 -1.66
CA ASP A 196 -7.94 -18.03 -2.85
C ASP A 196 -7.58 -17.00 -3.92
N GLU A 197 -8.47 -16.04 -4.17
CA GLU A 197 -8.23 -14.94 -5.12
C GLU A 197 -7.09 -14.05 -4.63
N LEU A 198 -7.08 -13.73 -3.34
CA LEU A 198 -6.01 -12.93 -2.75
C LEU A 198 -4.67 -13.67 -2.78
N GLY A 199 -4.66 -14.98 -2.49
CA GLY A 199 -3.48 -15.85 -2.59
C GLY A 199 -2.91 -15.89 -4.01
N GLU A 200 -3.78 -15.92 -5.05
CA GLU A 200 -3.34 -15.85 -6.44
C GLU A 200 -2.61 -14.53 -6.75
N HIS A 201 -3.14 -13.41 -6.32
CA HIS A 201 -2.47 -12.12 -6.48
C HIS A 201 -1.09 -12.08 -5.78
N TYR A 202 -0.95 -12.72 -4.61
CA TYR A 202 0.35 -12.83 -3.95
C TYR A 202 1.30 -13.75 -4.71
N ARG A 203 0.83 -14.86 -5.29
CA ARG A 203 1.64 -15.73 -6.17
C ARG A 203 2.14 -14.97 -7.40
N GLU A 204 1.26 -14.21 -8.06
CA GLU A 204 1.64 -13.36 -9.19
C GLU A 204 2.75 -12.35 -8.80
N PHE A 205 2.62 -11.70 -7.65
CA PHE A 205 3.65 -10.80 -7.16
C PHE A 205 4.99 -11.52 -6.92
N ILE A 206 4.97 -12.70 -6.30
CA ILE A 206 6.18 -13.49 -6.05
C ILE A 206 6.82 -13.90 -7.38
N GLN A 207 6.05 -14.37 -8.35
CA GLN A 207 6.54 -14.76 -9.68
C GLN A 207 7.16 -13.54 -10.40
N LEU A 208 6.58 -12.38 -10.26
CA LEU A 208 7.03 -11.14 -10.89
C LEU A 208 8.35 -10.62 -10.32
N PHE A 209 8.53 -10.68 -9.00
CA PHE A 209 9.68 -10.07 -8.33
C PHE A 209 10.80 -11.06 -7.95
N ARG A 210 10.56 -12.37 -7.99
CA ARG A 210 11.60 -13.37 -7.72
C ARG A 210 12.78 -13.30 -8.71
N PRO A 211 12.58 -13.14 -10.04
CA PRO A 211 13.69 -12.97 -10.98
C PRO A 211 14.52 -11.73 -10.69
N LEU A 212 13.87 -10.60 -10.34
CA LEU A 212 14.57 -9.37 -9.94
C LEU A 212 15.44 -9.61 -8.69
N TRP A 213 14.88 -10.28 -7.68
CA TRP A 213 15.63 -10.64 -6.45
C TRP A 213 16.88 -11.47 -6.76
N GLN A 214 16.77 -12.45 -7.64
CA GLN A 214 17.91 -13.30 -8.07
C GLN A 214 18.96 -12.46 -8.78
N ALA A 215 18.56 -11.69 -9.79
CA ALA A 215 19.47 -10.83 -10.55
C ALA A 215 20.20 -9.79 -9.70
N LEU A 216 19.50 -9.14 -8.77
CA LEU A 216 20.11 -8.15 -7.87
C LEU A 216 21.18 -8.76 -6.95
N ARG A 217 21.01 -10.00 -6.53
CA ARG A 217 21.98 -10.71 -5.67
C ARG A 217 23.24 -11.18 -6.40
N GLU A 218 23.17 -11.32 -7.70
CA GLU A 218 24.28 -11.75 -8.56
C GLU A 218 25.16 -10.58 -9.00
N GLN A 219 24.71 -9.33 -8.80
CA GLN A 219 25.49 -8.15 -9.15
C GLN A 219 26.59 -7.87 -8.12
N GLU A 220 27.81 -7.62 -8.57
CA GLU A 220 28.93 -7.17 -7.75
C GLU A 220 28.72 -5.73 -7.24
N SER A 221 28.09 -4.90 -8.06
CA SER A 221 27.74 -3.50 -7.75
C SER A 221 26.37 -3.16 -8.30
N LEU A 222 25.55 -2.52 -7.47
CA LEU A 222 24.21 -2.08 -7.84
C LEU A 222 24.24 -0.65 -8.36
N ASP A 223 23.60 -0.40 -9.50
CA ASP A 223 23.38 0.93 -10.05
C ASP A 223 22.33 1.69 -9.23
N PRO A 224 22.60 2.95 -8.81
CA PRO A 224 21.67 3.73 -8.01
C PRO A 224 20.31 4.01 -8.68
N GLU A 225 20.30 4.27 -10.00
CA GLU A 225 19.07 4.52 -10.76
C GLU A 225 18.22 3.25 -10.86
N ASP A 226 18.82 2.13 -11.25
CA ASP A 226 18.16 0.83 -11.30
C ASP A 226 17.56 0.46 -9.93
N CYS A 227 18.27 0.76 -8.83
CA CYS A 227 17.77 0.53 -7.47
C CYS A 227 16.55 1.41 -7.15
N LEU A 228 16.52 2.68 -7.56
CA LEU A 228 15.35 3.55 -7.39
C LEU A 228 14.16 3.04 -8.19
N LEU A 229 14.35 2.68 -9.44
CA LEU A 229 13.30 2.17 -10.33
C LEU A 229 12.73 0.85 -9.79
N ALA A 230 13.61 -0.08 -9.40
CA ALA A 230 13.22 -1.34 -8.79
C ALA A 230 12.43 -1.14 -7.49
N ARG A 231 12.89 -0.24 -6.59
CA ARG A 231 12.22 0.12 -5.34
C ARG A 231 10.84 0.71 -5.60
N THR A 232 10.74 1.61 -6.56
CA THR A 232 9.49 2.28 -6.93
C THR A 232 8.44 1.29 -7.43
N LEU A 233 8.80 0.41 -8.37
CA LEU A 233 7.89 -0.60 -8.90
C LEU A 233 7.54 -1.67 -7.87
N LEU A 234 8.50 -2.11 -7.05
CA LEU A 234 8.28 -3.05 -5.97
C LEU A 234 7.21 -2.55 -4.99
N ILE A 235 7.40 -1.33 -4.48
CA ILE A 235 6.47 -0.75 -3.50
C ILE A 235 5.12 -0.40 -4.16
N HIS A 236 5.12 0.00 -5.42
CA HIS A 236 3.88 0.23 -6.15
C HIS A 236 3.01 -1.03 -6.25
N GLU A 237 3.58 -2.15 -6.70
CA GLU A 237 2.82 -3.40 -6.83
C GLU A 237 2.47 -3.99 -5.46
N TYR A 238 3.40 -3.99 -4.49
CA TYR A 238 3.14 -4.48 -3.15
C TYR A 238 2.04 -3.69 -2.43
N ARG A 239 2.05 -2.36 -2.52
CA ARG A 239 0.98 -1.51 -1.98
C ARG A 239 -0.39 -1.83 -2.58
N ARG A 240 -0.46 -2.12 -3.88
CA ARG A 240 -1.72 -2.49 -4.55
C ARG A 240 -2.31 -3.79 -4.02
N LEU A 241 -1.48 -4.74 -3.64
CA LEU A 241 -1.92 -5.97 -2.96
C LEU A 241 -2.45 -5.65 -1.57
N LEU A 242 -1.69 -4.91 -0.77
CA LEU A 242 -2.07 -4.58 0.61
C LEU A 242 -3.33 -3.72 0.73
N LEU A 243 -3.67 -2.93 -0.29
CA LEU A 243 -4.94 -2.20 -0.32
C LEU A 243 -6.17 -3.12 -0.47
N ARG A 244 -5.97 -4.36 -0.92
CA ARG A 244 -7.02 -5.37 -1.05
C ARG A 244 -6.98 -6.42 0.05
N ASP A 245 -5.87 -6.48 0.79
CA ASP A 245 -5.66 -7.44 1.87
C ASP A 245 -6.34 -6.93 3.15
N PRO A 246 -7.33 -7.63 3.70
CA PRO A 246 -7.96 -7.31 4.98
C PRO A 246 -6.99 -7.43 6.17
N GLN A 247 -5.79 -8.00 5.97
CA GLN A 247 -4.77 -8.26 6.99
C GLN A 247 -5.29 -9.11 8.14
N LEU A 248 -5.92 -10.21 7.80
CA LEU A 248 -6.41 -11.17 8.80
C LEU A 248 -5.27 -11.66 9.71
N PRO A 249 -5.61 -11.99 10.96
CA PRO A 249 -4.69 -12.67 11.87
C PRO A 249 -4.08 -13.93 11.27
N ASP A 250 -2.81 -14.18 11.55
CA ASP A 250 -2.09 -15.36 11.03
C ASP A 250 -2.75 -16.67 11.45
N GLU A 251 -3.43 -16.69 12.60
CA GLU A 251 -4.18 -17.82 13.15
C GLU A 251 -5.39 -18.22 12.30
N LEU A 252 -5.91 -17.29 11.51
CA LEU A 252 -7.05 -17.48 10.60
C LEU A 252 -6.64 -17.82 9.16
N LEU A 253 -5.35 -17.66 8.84
CA LEU A 253 -4.80 -17.87 7.50
C LEU A 253 -4.30 -19.32 7.32
N PRO A 254 -4.26 -19.84 6.08
CA PRO A 254 -3.62 -21.11 5.77
C PRO A 254 -2.14 -21.15 6.23
N SER A 255 -1.64 -22.33 6.60
CA SER A 255 -0.23 -22.49 7.01
C SER A 255 0.76 -22.12 5.91
N ASP A 256 0.37 -22.30 4.66
CA ASP A 256 1.13 -22.01 3.44
C ASP A 256 0.75 -20.67 2.80
N TRP A 257 0.20 -19.74 3.58
CA TRP A 257 -0.29 -18.45 3.10
C TRP A 257 0.79 -17.66 2.32
N GLU A 258 0.54 -17.41 1.06
CA GLU A 258 1.46 -16.75 0.13
C GLU A 258 1.82 -15.32 0.51
N GLY A 259 0.93 -14.63 1.22
CA GLY A 259 1.19 -13.27 1.73
C GLY A 259 2.42 -13.17 2.62
N ARG A 260 2.76 -14.24 3.38
CA ARG A 260 4.00 -14.28 4.19
C ARG A 260 5.25 -14.28 3.29
N SER A 261 5.24 -15.12 2.25
CA SER A 261 6.35 -15.21 1.28
C SER A 261 6.51 -13.94 0.47
N ALA A 262 5.41 -13.31 0.05
CA ALA A 262 5.41 -12.04 -0.66
C ALA A 262 5.99 -10.91 0.21
N ARG A 263 5.58 -10.82 1.48
CA ARG A 263 6.13 -9.87 2.45
C ARG A 263 7.63 -10.05 2.64
N GLN A 264 8.08 -11.31 2.81
CA GLN A 264 9.50 -11.62 2.98
C GLN A 264 10.30 -11.24 1.73
N LEU A 265 9.80 -11.53 0.54
CA LEU A 265 10.43 -11.16 -0.72
C LEU A 265 10.53 -9.63 -0.87
N CYS A 266 9.43 -8.91 -0.64
CA CYS A 266 9.41 -7.45 -0.69
C CYS A 266 10.44 -6.84 0.27
N ARG A 267 10.44 -7.28 1.52
CA ARG A 267 11.41 -6.84 2.55
C ARG A 267 12.85 -7.10 2.11
N ASN A 268 13.15 -8.29 1.60
CA ASN A 268 14.49 -8.69 1.21
C ASN A 268 15.01 -7.84 0.05
N ILE A 269 14.18 -7.63 -0.99
CA ILE A 269 14.55 -6.76 -2.11
C ILE A 269 14.76 -5.32 -1.59
N TYR A 270 13.81 -4.78 -0.84
CA TYR A 270 13.88 -3.41 -0.33
C TYR A 270 15.16 -3.16 0.46
N ARG A 271 15.52 -4.08 1.39
CA ARG A 271 16.74 -3.98 2.19
C ARG A 271 18.02 -4.04 1.37
N LEU A 272 18.01 -4.75 0.27
CA LEU A 272 19.18 -4.85 -0.60
C LEU A 272 19.43 -3.55 -1.36
N ILE A 273 18.36 -2.88 -1.83
CA ILE A 273 18.49 -1.78 -2.78
C ILE A 273 18.30 -0.39 -2.17
N TYR A 274 17.77 -0.28 -0.93
CA TYR A 274 17.37 1.04 -0.39
C TYR A 274 18.53 2.03 -0.32
N ALA A 275 19.72 1.60 0.10
CA ALA A 275 20.86 2.49 0.28
C ALA A 275 21.33 3.10 -1.05
N LYS A 276 21.36 2.30 -2.12
CA LYS A 276 21.69 2.77 -3.46
C LYS A 276 20.61 3.68 -4.05
N ALA A 277 19.34 3.36 -3.82
CA ALA A 277 18.25 4.26 -4.20
C ALA A 277 18.30 5.60 -3.46
N GLU A 278 18.71 5.62 -2.17
CA GLU A 278 18.94 6.87 -1.42
C GLU A 278 20.13 7.67 -1.99
N GLU A 279 21.21 7.02 -2.45
CA GLU A 279 22.32 7.67 -3.14
C GLU A 279 21.82 8.45 -4.37
N TRP A 280 20.95 7.82 -5.19
CA TRP A 280 20.36 8.49 -6.35
C TRP A 280 19.49 9.67 -5.96
N LEU A 281 18.61 9.51 -4.97
CA LEU A 281 17.72 10.56 -4.51
C LEU A 281 18.50 11.78 -4.01
N ASN A 282 19.51 11.57 -3.17
CA ASN A 282 20.35 12.64 -2.63
C ASN A 282 21.18 13.37 -3.71
N ALA A 283 21.56 12.68 -4.78
CA ALA A 283 22.33 13.27 -5.87
C ALA A 283 21.47 14.06 -6.86
N ASN A 284 20.18 13.71 -7.01
CA ASN A 284 19.34 14.21 -8.12
C ASN A 284 18.12 15.03 -7.67
N LEU A 285 17.73 14.97 -6.38
CA LEU A 285 16.56 15.71 -5.93
C LEU A 285 16.92 17.01 -5.21
N GLU A 286 16.08 18.01 -5.43
CA GLU A 286 16.17 19.31 -4.77
C GLU A 286 14.82 19.67 -4.14
N THR A 287 14.86 20.30 -2.98
CA THR A 287 13.73 21.00 -2.36
C THR A 287 13.77 22.49 -2.69
N ALA A 288 12.77 23.26 -2.23
CA ALA A 288 12.78 24.71 -2.37
C ALA A 288 13.93 25.37 -1.60
N ASP A 289 14.39 24.72 -0.54
CA ASP A 289 15.39 25.23 0.40
C ASP A 289 16.81 24.70 0.11
N GLY A 290 16.99 23.91 -0.95
CA GLY A 290 18.29 23.36 -1.34
C GLY A 290 18.29 21.83 -1.50
N PRO A 291 19.40 21.16 -1.15
CA PRO A 291 19.52 19.71 -1.26
C PRO A 291 18.43 18.95 -0.49
N LEU A 292 18.19 17.70 -0.90
CA LEU A 292 17.23 16.84 -0.21
C LEU A 292 17.65 16.62 1.26
N PRO A 293 16.76 16.84 2.26
CA PRO A 293 17.07 16.56 3.65
C PRO A 293 17.34 15.07 3.88
N ASP A 294 18.07 14.74 4.94
CA ASP A 294 18.27 13.36 5.36
C ASP A 294 16.93 12.64 5.62
N ALA A 295 16.91 11.35 5.34
CA ALA A 295 15.73 10.55 5.60
C ALA A 295 15.40 10.50 7.11
N SER A 296 14.11 10.57 7.41
CA SER A 296 13.60 10.55 8.78
C SER A 296 13.89 9.22 9.49
N GLU A 297 13.94 9.23 10.83
CA GLU A 297 14.02 8.03 11.68
C GLU A 297 12.94 6.98 11.32
N GLY A 298 11.74 7.42 10.94
CA GLY A 298 10.63 6.56 10.51
C GLY A 298 10.97 5.74 9.27
N PHE A 299 11.77 6.29 8.35
CA PHE A 299 12.27 5.57 7.18
C PHE A 299 13.14 4.37 7.58
N TYR A 300 14.09 4.58 8.48
CA TYR A 300 15.02 3.53 8.90
C TYR A 300 14.37 2.42 9.75
N ARG A 301 13.16 2.67 10.31
CA ARG A 301 12.37 1.66 11.04
C ARG A 301 11.55 0.75 10.12
N ARG A 302 11.49 1.03 8.82
CA ARG A 302 10.74 0.24 7.84
C ARG A 302 11.15 -1.23 7.88
N PHE A 303 10.18 -2.12 7.70
CA PHE A 303 10.38 -3.58 7.67
C PHE A 303 11.13 -4.15 8.90
N GLY A 304 11.04 -3.49 10.04
CA GLY A 304 11.71 -3.89 11.27
C GLY A 304 13.18 -3.46 11.37
N GLY A 305 13.59 -2.47 10.56
CA GLY A 305 14.90 -1.86 10.55
C GLY A 305 15.64 -2.06 9.22
N LEU A 306 16.18 -0.95 8.69
CA LEU A 306 16.98 -0.93 7.46
C LEU A 306 18.49 -0.84 7.76
N ARG A 307 18.86 -0.42 8.97
CA ARG A 307 20.22 -0.35 9.49
C ARG A 307 20.50 -1.55 10.38
#